data_5f28767f0906ca00404ed728767395fc
#
_entry.id   5f28767f0906ca00404ed728767395fc
#
_cell.length_a   1.000
_cell.length_b   1.000
_cell.length_c   1.000
_cell.angle_alpha   90.00
_cell.angle_beta   90.00
_cell.angle_gamma   90.00
#
_symmetry.space_group_name_H-M   'P 1'
#
loop_
_entity.id
_entity.type
_entity.pdbx_description
1 polymer ?
#
loop_
_entity_poly.entity_id
_entity_poly.type
_entity_poly.pdbx_seq_one_letter_code
_entity_poly.pdbx_strand_id
1 'polypeptide(L)'
;MLLKKQAPASEGIGKQVSQASLNKEKVDTARRGFFTVSALIAASVAVKAQEKKVDGGLAPLIDKKVPKRATPIVPAGALSFRHFAQHCTACQLCVSVCPNQVLRPSGDLKHLMQPEMSYERGYCRPECAKCAEVCPTDAIHLADLTEKSSVQIGHAVWVAQNCIVNTDGVSCGNCARHCPTGAILMVPKDAD
;
A
#
# COMPACT_ATOMS: atom_id res chain seq x y z
N MET A 1 26.86 -57.80 70.02
CA MET A 1 25.94 -57.58 68.92
C MET A 1 25.04 -56.40 69.30
N LEU A 2 25.32 -55.22 68.87
CA LEU A 2 24.71 -53.96 69.33
C LEU A 2 23.77 -53.43 68.27
N LEU A 3 22.50 -53.36 68.54
CA LEU A 3 21.46 -52.72 67.74
C LEU A 3 21.40 -51.25 68.07
N LYS A 4 21.68 -50.42 67.06
CA LYS A 4 21.54 -48.93 67.08
C LYS A 4 20.10 -48.55 66.70
N LYS A 5 19.38 -47.95 67.66
CA LYS A 5 18.09 -47.29 67.46
C LYS A 5 18.30 -45.98 66.72
N GLN A 6 17.64 -45.76 65.63
CA GLN A 6 17.55 -44.46 64.96
C GLN A 6 16.25 -43.80 65.36
N ALA A 7 16.33 -42.50 65.70
CA ALA A 7 15.21 -41.60 66.00
C ALA A 7 14.63 -40.98 64.67
N PRO A 8 13.34 -40.71 64.63
CA PRO A 8 12.75 -40.08 63.41
C PRO A 8 13.02 -38.55 63.38
N ALA A 9 13.41 -38.09 62.20
CA ALA A 9 13.62 -36.67 61.90
C ALA A 9 12.29 -35.96 61.75
N SER A 10 12.06 -34.92 62.54
CA SER A 10 11.00 -33.92 62.39
C SER A 10 11.50 -32.71 61.58
N GLU A 11 11.62 -32.85 60.26
CA GLU A 11 11.96 -31.71 59.38
C GLU A 11 11.15 -31.84 58.11
N GLY A 12 9.96 -31.22 58.05
CA GLY A 12 9.16 -31.26 56.84
C GLY A 12 8.13 -30.14 56.66
N ILE A 13 7.73 -29.47 57.73
CA ILE A 13 6.57 -28.55 57.65
C ILE A 13 6.96 -27.08 57.45
N GLY A 14 8.17 -26.65 57.84
CA GLY A 14 8.61 -25.24 57.75
C GLY A 14 9.04 -24.78 56.35
N LYS A 15 9.45 -25.71 55.47
CA LYS A 15 9.96 -25.33 54.13
C LYS A 15 8.88 -25.15 53.08
N GLN A 16 7.70 -25.74 53.23
CA GLN A 16 6.62 -25.59 52.21
C GLN A 16 5.89 -24.25 52.29
N VAL A 17 5.78 -23.64 53.48
CA VAL A 17 5.12 -22.33 53.65
C VAL A 17 5.95 -21.20 53.06
N SER A 18 7.26 -21.28 53.11
CA SER A 18 8.17 -20.29 52.53
C SER A 18 8.18 -20.25 50.98
N GLN A 19 8.01 -21.43 50.37
CA GLN A 19 7.99 -21.48 48.86
C GLN A 19 6.67 -21.01 48.27
N ALA A 20 5.55 -21.21 48.96
CA ALA A 20 4.25 -20.73 48.50
C ALA A 20 4.13 -19.20 48.54
N SER A 21 4.70 -18.55 49.56
CA SER A 21 4.74 -17.09 49.67
C SER A 21 5.65 -16.45 48.59
N LEU A 22 6.81 -17.03 48.35
CA LEU A 22 7.75 -16.61 47.32
C LEU A 22 7.19 -16.76 45.89
N ASN A 23 6.43 -17.83 45.63
CA ASN A 23 5.78 -18.01 44.34
C ASN A 23 4.61 -17.02 44.12
N LYS A 24 3.86 -16.69 45.17
CA LYS A 24 2.77 -15.72 45.09
C LYS A 24 3.31 -14.30 44.79
N GLU A 25 4.41 -13.92 45.40
CA GLU A 25 5.05 -12.63 45.17
C GLU A 25 5.67 -12.51 43.75
N LYS A 26 6.29 -13.59 43.25
CA LYS A 26 6.79 -13.65 41.86
C LYS A 26 5.65 -13.57 40.82
N VAL A 27 4.49 -14.17 41.08
CA VAL A 27 3.34 -14.12 40.16
C VAL A 27 2.72 -12.71 40.12
N ASP A 28 2.65 -12.03 41.26
CA ASP A 28 2.11 -10.68 41.34
C ASP A 28 3.03 -9.66 40.66
N THR A 29 4.34 -9.79 40.78
CA THR A 29 5.30 -8.92 40.05
C THR A 29 5.27 -9.16 38.55
N ALA A 30 5.10 -10.40 38.08
CA ALA A 30 4.97 -10.69 36.65
C ALA A 30 3.67 -10.13 36.06
N ARG A 31 2.55 -10.20 36.78
CA ARG A 31 1.27 -9.59 36.36
C ARG A 31 1.35 -8.06 36.28
N ARG A 32 1.95 -7.41 37.30
CA ARG A 32 2.15 -5.96 37.32
C ARG A 32 3.07 -5.53 36.15
N GLY A 33 4.15 -6.29 35.87
CA GLY A 33 5.02 -6.04 34.72
C GLY A 33 4.30 -6.14 33.38
N PHE A 34 3.40 -7.10 33.22
CA PHE A 34 2.60 -7.24 32.00
C PHE A 34 1.69 -6.03 31.76
N PHE A 35 0.98 -5.56 32.78
CA PHE A 35 0.11 -4.38 32.64
C PHE A 35 0.88 -3.10 32.39
N THR A 36 2.06 -2.91 32.99
CA THR A 36 2.91 -1.74 32.71
C THR A 36 3.46 -1.73 31.30
N VAL A 37 3.93 -2.88 30.80
CA VAL A 37 4.41 -3.01 29.41
C VAL A 37 3.25 -2.80 28.44
N SER A 38 2.09 -3.40 28.68
CA SER A 38 0.92 -3.20 27.82
C SER A 38 0.45 -1.75 27.79
N ALA A 39 0.46 -1.06 28.92
CA ALA A 39 0.13 0.36 28.99
C ALA A 39 1.13 1.24 28.21
N LEU A 40 2.44 0.93 28.28
CA LEU A 40 3.47 1.62 27.54
C LEU A 40 3.32 1.41 26.02
N ILE A 41 3.01 0.18 25.59
CA ILE A 41 2.74 -0.13 24.19
C ILE A 41 1.50 0.64 23.70
N ALA A 42 0.41 0.62 24.47
CA ALA A 42 -0.79 1.36 24.11
C ALA A 42 -0.54 2.86 24.04
N ALA A 43 0.21 3.43 24.98
CA ALA A 43 0.60 4.84 24.93
C ALA A 43 1.46 5.16 23.71
N SER A 44 2.42 4.32 23.35
CA SER A 44 3.27 4.54 22.17
C SER A 44 2.49 4.48 20.86
N VAL A 45 1.49 3.60 20.76
CA VAL A 45 0.58 3.53 19.60
C VAL A 45 -0.30 4.77 19.52
N ALA A 46 -0.83 5.24 20.67
CA ALA A 46 -1.64 6.46 20.72
C ALA A 46 -0.84 7.71 20.32
N VAL A 47 0.41 7.81 20.73
CA VAL A 47 1.30 8.93 20.33
C VAL A 47 1.55 8.90 18.82
N LYS A 48 1.86 7.72 18.25
CA LYS A 48 2.06 7.58 16.79
C LYS A 48 0.79 7.92 15.98
N ALA A 49 -0.39 7.63 16.51
CA ALA A 49 -1.65 7.96 15.85
C ALA A 49 -1.91 9.47 15.79
N GLN A 50 -1.25 10.26 16.64
CA GLN A 50 -1.37 11.72 16.67
C GLN A 50 -0.29 12.46 15.89
N GLU A 51 0.74 11.74 15.39
CA GLU A 51 1.77 12.35 14.56
C GLU A 51 1.16 12.87 13.25
N LYS A 52 1.14 14.19 13.08
CA LYS A 52 0.81 14.80 11.79
C LYS A 52 1.92 14.48 10.81
N LYS A 53 1.53 13.95 9.66
CA LYS A 53 2.48 13.78 8.54
C LYS A 53 3.03 15.14 8.15
N VAL A 54 4.34 15.30 8.15
CA VAL A 54 5.01 16.54 7.76
C VAL A 54 5.98 16.28 6.62
N ASP A 55 6.06 17.21 5.70
CA ASP A 55 7.00 17.18 4.58
C ASP A 55 8.35 17.77 5.04
N GLY A 56 9.35 16.90 5.21
CA GLY A 56 10.66 17.29 5.68
C GLY A 56 10.68 18.02 7.04
N GLY A 57 9.61 17.91 7.82
CA GLY A 57 9.45 18.56 9.11
C GLY A 57 9.03 20.04 9.06
N LEU A 58 8.72 20.58 7.87
CA LEU A 58 8.39 21.99 7.70
C LEU A 58 6.90 22.28 7.49
N ALA A 59 6.17 21.38 6.85
CA ALA A 59 4.75 21.55 6.58
C ALA A 59 3.93 20.29 6.87
N PRO A 60 2.68 20.42 7.35
CA PRO A 60 1.80 19.27 7.50
C PRO A 60 1.40 18.72 6.13
N LEU A 61 1.55 17.40 5.93
CA LEU A 61 1.05 16.73 4.73
C LEU A 61 -0.46 16.58 4.84
N ILE A 62 -1.17 17.20 3.92
CA ILE A 62 -2.62 17.05 3.79
C ILE A 62 -2.90 15.89 2.84
N ASP A 63 -3.46 14.81 3.36
CA ASP A 63 -3.90 13.68 2.54
C ASP A 63 -5.11 14.11 1.68
N LYS A 64 -4.88 14.44 0.42
CA LYS A 64 -5.94 14.75 -0.54
C LYS A 64 -6.62 13.46 -0.97
N LYS A 65 -7.93 13.34 -0.76
CA LYS A 65 -8.70 12.17 -1.17
C LYS A 65 -8.81 12.13 -2.69
N VAL A 66 -8.25 11.09 -3.30
CA VAL A 66 -8.47 10.81 -4.71
C VAL A 66 -9.67 9.87 -4.83
N PRO A 67 -10.62 10.15 -5.74
CA PRO A 67 -11.75 9.26 -5.98
C PRO A 67 -11.25 7.86 -6.37
N LYS A 68 -11.78 6.82 -5.72
CA LYS A 68 -11.46 5.45 -6.07
C LYS A 68 -12.07 5.13 -7.43
N ARG A 69 -11.29 4.51 -8.30
CA ARG A 69 -11.78 4.00 -9.59
C ARG A 69 -12.69 2.79 -9.36
N ALA A 70 -13.75 2.68 -10.14
CA ALA A 70 -14.63 1.51 -10.10
C ALA A 70 -13.95 0.26 -10.66
N THR A 71 -13.10 0.45 -11.69
CA THR A 71 -12.31 -0.62 -12.32
C THR A 71 -10.86 -0.20 -12.47
N PRO A 72 -9.89 -1.11 -12.32
CA PRO A 72 -8.50 -0.82 -12.63
C PRO A 72 -8.33 -0.51 -14.13
N ILE A 73 -7.35 0.32 -14.45
CA ILE A 73 -6.99 0.59 -15.84
C ILE A 73 -6.12 -0.55 -16.34
N VAL A 74 -6.59 -1.29 -17.32
CA VAL A 74 -5.86 -2.39 -17.94
C VAL A 74 -4.80 -1.89 -18.93
N PRO A 75 -3.76 -2.68 -19.22
CA PRO A 75 -2.75 -2.32 -20.20
C PRO A 75 -3.34 -2.03 -21.58
N ALA A 76 -2.69 -1.13 -22.33
CA ALA A 76 -3.04 -0.91 -23.73
C ALA A 76 -2.87 -2.23 -24.53
N GLY A 77 -3.86 -2.56 -25.33
CA GLY A 77 -3.92 -3.84 -26.03
C GLY A 77 -4.75 -4.92 -25.32
N ALA A 78 -5.19 -4.70 -24.08
CA ALA A 78 -6.25 -5.51 -23.51
C ALA A 78 -7.57 -5.19 -24.19
N LEU A 79 -8.25 -6.20 -24.76
CA LEU A 79 -9.52 -6.02 -25.49
C LEU A 79 -10.64 -5.45 -24.62
N SER A 80 -10.68 -5.89 -23.36
CA SER A 80 -11.58 -5.38 -22.34
C SER A 80 -11.05 -5.75 -20.96
N PHE A 81 -11.52 -5.07 -19.91
CA PHE A 81 -11.20 -5.45 -18.54
C PHE A 81 -11.58 -6.90 -18.22
N ARG A 82 -12.76 -7.34 -18.66
CA ARG A 82 -13.23 -8.71 -18.44
C ARG A 82 -12.35 -9.75 -19.14
N HIS A 83 -12.01 -9.52 -20.40
CA HIS A 83 -11.11 -10.39 -21.15
C HIS A 83 -9.75 -10.48 -20.47
N PHE A 84 -9.18 -9.34 -20.12
CA PHE A 84 -7.88 -9.26 -19.44
C PHE A 84 -7.92 -10.03 -18.11
N ALA A 85 -8.93 -9.81 -17.25
CA ALA A 85 -9.04 -10.47 -15.96
C ALA A 85 -9.15 -12.00 -16.06
N GLN A 86 -9.75 -12.50 -17.15
CA GLN A 86 -9.90 -13.95 -17.39
C GLN A 86 -8.65 -14.62 -17.98
N HIS A 87 -7.86 -13.90 -18.78
CA HIS A 87 -6.70 -14.46 -19.48
C HIS A 87 -5.38 -14.16 -18.77
N CYS A 88 -5.32 -13.12 -17.95
CA CYS A 88 -4.09 -12.74 -17.25
C CYS A 88 -3.77 -13.70 -16.11
N THR A 89 -2.61 -14.36 -16.21
CA THR A 89 -2.08 -15.28 -15.17
C THR A 89 -1.27 -14.57 -14.10
N ALA A 90 -1.20 -13.24 -14.09
CA ALA A 90 -0.42 -12.45 -13.14
C ALA A 90 1.10 -12.79 -13.11
N CYS A 91 1.67 -13.21 -14.22
CA CYS A 91 3.07 -13.64 -14.33
C CYS A 91 4.10 -12.50 -14.19
N GLN A 92 3.69 -11.24 -14.18
CA GLN A 92 4.50 -10.02 -14.01
C GLN A 92 5.52 -9.73 -15.12
N LEU A 93 5.57 -10.48 -16.21
CA LEU A 93 6.50 -10.24 -17.31
C LEU A 93 6.30 -8.86 -17.95
N CYS A 94 5.06 -8.45 -18.17
CA CYS A 94 4.72 -7.13 -18.70
C CYS A 94 5.13 -5.97 -17.75
N VAL A 95 5.09 -6.21 -16.44
CA VAL A 95 5.55 -5.23 -15.44
C VAL A 95 7.08 -5.07 -15.51
N SER A 96 7.81 -6.18 -15.61
CA SER A 96 9.28 -6.16 -15.63
C SER A 96 9.88 -5.48 -16.86
N VAL A 97 9.21 -5.59 -18.03
CA VAL A 97 9.70 -5.00 -19.29
C VAL A 97 9.21 -3.57 -19.53
N CYS A 98 8.34 -3.04 -18.67
CA CYS A 98 7.78 -1.70 -18.83
C CYS A 98 8.83 -0.60 -18.60
N PRO A 99 9.30 0.12 -19.64
CA PRO A 99 10.41 1.06 -19.50
C PRO A 99 10.05 2.27 -18.63
N ASN A 100 8.80 2.68 -18.63
CA ASN A 100 8.33 3.83 -17.84
C ASN A 100 7.67 3.42 -16.51
N GLN A 101 7.72 2.13 -16.16
CA GLN A 101 7.17 1.60 -14.91
C GLN A 101 5.69 1.99 -14.66
N VAL A 102 4.93 2.08 -15.75
CA VAL A 102 3.50 2.43 -15.71
C VAL A 102 2.66 1.23 -15.26
N LEU A 103 3.12 0.01 -15.56
CA LEU A 103 2.45 -1.22 -15.13
C LEU A 103 2.89 -1.59 -13.73
N ARG A 104 1.93 -1.85 -12.87
CA ARG A 104 2.14 -2.28 -11.48
C ARG A 104 1.21 -3.41 -11.11
N PRO A 105 1.63 -4.32 -10.21
CA PRO A 105 0.73 -5.34 -9.69
C PRO A 105 -0.38 -4.67 -8.86
N SER A 106 -1.62 -5.09 -9.10
CA SER A 106 -2.77 -4.64 -8.34
C SER A 106 -2.74 -5.19 -6.91
N GLY A 107 -3.08 -4.35 -5.95
CA GLY A 107 -3.31 -4.73 -4.55
C GLY A 107 -4.76 -5.07 -4.23
N ASP A 108 -5.68 -4.99 -5.20
CA ASP A 108 -7.08 -5.37 -4.99
C ASP A 108 -7.19 -6.90 -4.90
N LEU A 109 -7.82 -7.41 -3.84
CA LEU A 109 -8.01 -8.85 -3.61
C LEU A 109 -8.75 -9.56 -4.75
N LYS A 110 -9.61 -8.86 -5.50
CA LYS A 110 -10.33 -9.43 -6.63
C LYS A 110 -9.46 -9.66 -7.87
N HIS A 111 -8.41 -8.85 -8.00
CA HIS A 111 -7.49 -8.84 -9.13
C HIS A 111 -6.04 -8.85 -8.66
N LEU A 112 -5.81 -9.57 -7.55
CA LEU A 112 -4.52 -9.60 -6.88
C LEU A 112 -3.40 -9.95 -7.85
N MET A 113 -2.35 -9.11 -7.85
CA MET A 113 -1.17 -9.25 -8.69
C MET A 113 -1.41 -9.11 -10.20
N GLN A 114 -2.65 -8.95 -10.68
CA GLN A 114 -2.86 -8.62 -12.09
C GLN A 114 -2.33 -7.20 -12.37
N PRO A 115 -1.64 -6.98 -13.50
CA PRO A 115 -1.06 -5.67 -13.78
C PRO A 115 -2.15 -4.63 -14.08
N GLU A 116 -2.01 -3.48 -13.45
CA GLU A 116 -2.83 -2.29 -13.69
C GLU A 116 -1.95 -1.11 -14.09
N MET A 117 -2.52 -0.14 -14.82
CA MET A 117 -1.79 1.06 -15.20
C MET A 117 -1.85 2.13 -14.11
N SER A 118 -0.68 2.58 -13.67
CA SER A 118 -0.49 3.69 -12.74
C SER A 118 0.34 4.78 -13.41
N TYR A 119 -0.21 5.99 -13.44
CA TYR A 119 0.45 7.16 -14.07
C TYR A 119 1.23 8.02 -13.08
N GLU A 120 1.48 7.52 -11.87
CA GLU A 120 2.20 8.28 -10.85
C GLU A 120 3.67 8.55 -11.19
N ARG A 121 4.31 7.67 -11.97
CA ARG A 121 5.73 7.78 -12.30
C ARG A 121 6.02 8.09 -13.76
N GLY A 122 5.02 8.04 -14.60
CA GLY A 122 5.21 8.26 -16.01
C GLY A 122 3.96 7.97 -16.85
N TYR A 123 4.14 7.85 -18.13
CA TYR A 123 3.09 7.59 -19.09
C TYR A 123 3.45 6.43 -20.03
N CYS A 124 2.43 5.80 -20.61
CA CYS A 124 2.62 4.74 -21.59
C CYS A 124 2.97 5.38 -22.94
N ARG A 125 4.15 5.06 -23.48
CA ARG A 125 4.59 5.59 -24.78
C ARG A 125 3.75 5.02 -25.90
N PRO A 126 3.29 5.84 -26.86
CA PRO A 126 2.51 5.37 -28.00
C PRO A 126 3.22 4.30 -28.83
N GLU A 127 4.52 4.48 -29.03
CA GLU A 127 5.38 3.60 -29.86
C GLU A 127 5.87 2.33 -29.16
N CYS A 128 5.43 2.04 -27.93
CA CYS A 128 5.94 0.91 -27.16
C CYS A 128 4.90 -0.21 -27.08
N ALA A 129 5.25 -1.43 -27.51
CA ALA A 129 4.43 -2.64 -27.44
C ALA A 129 5.02 -3.73 -26.54
N LYS A 130 6.09 -3.46 -25.80
CA LYS A 130 6.85 -4.48 -25.03
C LYS A 130 6.01 -5.37 -24.11
N CYS A 131 4.93 -4.84 -23.53
CA CYS A 131 4.05 -5.64 -22.68
C CYS A 131 3.23 -6.68 -23.46
N ALA A 132 2.85 -6.40 -24.71
CA ALA A 132 2.18 -7.36 -25.58
C ALA A 132 3.14 -8.44 -26.10
N GLU A 133 4.37 -8.07 -26.46
CA GLU A 133 5.39 -8.97 -26.96
C GLU A 133 5.76 -10.10 -25.99
N VAL A 134 5.67 -9.84 -24.67
CA VAL A 134 6.04 -10.80 -23.63
C VAL A 134 4.85 -11.49 -22.98
N CYS A 135 3.62 -11.21 -23.40
CA CYS A 135 2.43 -11.77 -22.79
C CYS A 135 2.21 -13.23 -23.25
N PRO A 136 2.41 -14.25 -22.37
CA PRO A 136 2.32 -15.64 -22.79
C PRO A 136 0.90 -16.13 -23.04
N THR A 137 -0.10 -15.42 -22.52
CA THR A 137 -1.52 -15.79 -22.59
C THR A 137 -2.32 -14.93 -23.55
N ASP A 138 -1.66 -14.02 -24.25
CA ASP A 138 -2.30 -13.06 -25.15
C ASP A 138 -3.38 -12.20 -24.49
N ALA A 139 -3.31 -12.07 -23.16
CA ALA A 139 -4.20 -11.17 -22.41
C ALA A 139 -3.99 -9.69 -22.78
N ILE A 140 -2.79 -9.37 -23.29
CA ILE A 140 -2.43 -8.09 -23.89
C ILE A 140 -2.06 -8.38 -25.33
N HIS A 141 -2.96 -8.04 -26.24
CA HIS A 141 -2.79 -8.24 -27.67
C HIS A 141 -2.72 -6.89 -28.38
N LEU A 142 -1.66 -6.65 -29.14
CA LEU A 142 -1.53 -5.48 -30.02
C LEU A 142 -1.13 -6.00 -31.40
N ALA A 143 -2.06 -5.96 -32.33
CA ALA A 143 -1.81 -6.39 -33.70
C ALA A 143 -0.85 -5.41 -34.40
N ASP A 144 -0.98 -4.11 -34.14
CA ASP A 144 -0.12 -3.07 -34.71
C ASP A 144 0.08 -1.92 -33.72
N LEU A 145 1.24 -1.25 -33.78
CA LEU A 145 1.56 -0.04 -33.00
C LEU A 145 0.66 1.15 -33.36
N THR A 146 0.22 1.23 -34.62
CA THR A 146 -0.73 2.27 -35.06
C THR A 146 -2.08 2.14 -34.42
N GLU A 147 -2.54 0.91 -34.18
CA GLU A 147 -3.80 0.63 -33.47
C GLU A 147 -3.77 1.13 -32.04
N LYS A 148 -2.62 1.02 -31.36
CA LYS A 148 -2.47 1.44 -29.97
C LYS A 148 -2.83 2.90 -29.72
N SER A 149 -2.52 3.78 -30.64
CA SER A 149 -2.83 5.22 -30.51
C SER A 149 -4.33 5.52 -30.62
N SER A 150 -5.09 4.63 -31.26
CA SER A 150 -6.55 4.72 -31.39
C SER A 150 -7.32 4.07 -30.25
N VAL A 151 -6.67 3.19 -29.46
CA VAL A 151 -7.31 2.50 -28.34
C VAL A 151 -7.44 3.43 -27.14
N GLN A 152 -8.66 3.71 -26.73
CA GLN A 152 -8.93 4.47 -25.52
C GLN A 152 -8.71 3.62 -24.28
N ILE A 153 -7.62 3.86 -23.55
CA ILE A 153 -7.26 3.14 -22.31
C ILE A 153 -8.09 3.67 -21.13
N GLY A 154 -8.48 4.93 -21.18
CA GLY A 154 -9.24 5.61 -20.14
C GLY A 154 -9.39 7.09 -20.45
N HIS A 155 -9.93 7.84 -19.52
CA HIS A 155 -10.04 9.30 -19.62
C HIS A 155 -9.50 9.99 -18.38
N ALA A 156 -8.95 11.18 -18.55
CA ALA A 156 -8.49 12.00 -17.44
C ALA A 156 -9.68 12.69 -16.76
N VAL A 157 -9.70 12.64 -15.45
CA VAL A 157 -10.69 13.34 -14.62
C VAL A 157 -9.99 14.37 -13.76
N TRP A 158 -10.37 15.62 -13.94
CA TRP A 158 -9.88 16.71 -13.10
C TRP A 158 -10.64 16.75 -11.78
N VAL A 159 -9.91 16.68 -10.66
CA VAL A 159 -10.46 16.74 -9.31
C VAL A 159 -10.25 18.18 -8.80
N ALA A 160 -11.24 19.02 -8.97
CA ALA A 160 -11.17 20.45 -8.66
C ALA A 160 -10.76 20.73 -7.19
N GLN A 161 -11.25 19.92 -6.25
CA GLN A 161 -10.97 20.06 -4.82
C GLN A 161 -9.51 19.79 -4.46
N ASN A 162 -8.75 19.08 -5.33
CA ASN A 162 -7.33 18.78 -5.13
C ASN A 162 -6.41 19.69 -5.93
N CYS A 163 -6.98 20.57 -6.75
CA CYS A 163 -6.22 21.49 -7.60
C CYS A 163 -5.81 22.75 -6.82
N ILE A 164 -4.51 23.07 -6.80
CA ILE A 164 -3.97 24.23 -6.08
C ILE A 164 -4.52 25.58 -6.59
N VAL A 165 -4.96 25.64 -7.84
CA VAL A 165 -5.62 26.83 -8.38
C VAL A 165 -6.92 27.12 -7.62
N ASN A 166 -7.68 26.05 -7.28
CA ASN A 166 -8.94 26.19 -6.56
C ASN A 166 -8.75 26.25 -5.04
N THR A 167 -7.77 25.48 -4.50
CA THR A 167 -7.58 25.42 -3.04
C THR A 167 -6.84 26.63 -2.49
N ASP A 168 -5.84 27.09 -3.23
CA ASP A 168 -4.88 28.10 -2.76
C ASP A 168 -4.98 29.42 -3.55
N GLY A 169 -5.81 29.46 -4.60
CA GLY A 169 -6.01 30.65 -5.44
C GLY A 169 -4.77 31.07 -6.25
N VAL A 170 -3.78 30.18 -6.41
CA VAL A 170 -2.54 30.49 -7.12
C VAL A 170 -2.62 30.15 -8.60
N SER A 171 -1.94 30.94 -9.43
CA SER A 171 -1.80 30.63 -10.86
C SER A 171 -0.91 29.39 -11.04
N CYS A 172 -1.37 28.41 -11.82
CA CYS A 172 -0.65 27.18 -12.12
C CYS A 172 -0.86 26.78 -13.58
N GLY A 173 0.14 26.25 -14.23
CA GLY A 173 0.06 25.73 -15.60
C GLY A 173 0.74 24.37 -15.75
N ASN A 174 0.99 23.66 -14.63
CA ASN A 174 1.78 22.44 -14.63
C ASN A 174 1.17 21.34 -15.50
N CYS A 175 -0.13 21.14 -15.47
CA CYS A 175 -0.79 20.10 -16.26
C CYS A 175 -0.55 20.28 -17.76
N ALA A 176 -0.65 21.51 -18.27
CA ALA A 176 -0.40 21.79 -19.69
C ALA A 176 1.10 21.69 -20.03
N ARG A 177 1.98 22.24 -19.20
CA ARG A 177 3.43 22.20 -19.45
C ARG A 177 4.02 20.79 -19.42
N HIS A 178 3.46 19.90 -18.63
CA HIS A 178 3.95 18.52 -18.46
C HIS A 178 3.12 17.49 -19.24
N CYS A 179 2.14 17.92 -20.03
CA CYS A 179 1.40 17.00 -20.89
C CYS A 179 2.27 16.55 -22.06
N PRO A 180 2.64 15.27 -22.17
CA PRO A 180 3.57 14.79 -23.20
C PRO A 180 3.00 14.90 -24.62
N THR A 181 1.68 14.93 -24.76
CA THR A 181 0.97 15.02 -26.05
C THR A 181 0.44 16.42 -26.34
N GLY A 182 0.60 17.39 -25.42
CA GLY A 182 0.05 18.72 -25.57
C GLY A 182 -1.49 18.79 -25.57
N ALA A 183 -2.16 17.75 -25.10
CA ALA A 183 -3.63 17.64 -25.13
C ALA A 183 -4.34 18.52 -24.08
N ILE A 184 -3.61 19.09 -23.13
CA ILE A 184 -4.17 19.92 -22.06
C ILE A 184 -3.88 21.38 -22.38
N LEU A 185 -4.94 22.15 -22.61
CA LEU A 185 -4.86 23.59 -22.83
C LEU A 185 -5.33 24.33 -21.58
N MET A 186 -4.65 25.45 -21.28
CA MET A 186 -5.08 26.35 -20.21
C MET A 186 -6.01 27.39 -20.81
N VAL A 187 -7.23 27.45 -20.31
CA VAL A 187 -8.24 28.44 -20.72
C VAL A 187 -8.41 29.45 -19.57
N PRO A 188 -8.44 30.76 -19.85
CA PRO A 188 -8.78 31.77 -18.86
C PRO A 188 -10.16 31.49 -18.25
N LYS A 189 -10.33 31.80 -16.96
CA LYS A 189 -11.59 31.52 -16.23
C LYS A 189 -12.78 32.30 -16.82
N ASP A 190 -12.50 33.44 -17.47
CA ASP A 190 -13.50 34.37 -18.00
C ASP A 190 -13.77 34.19 -19.50
N ALA A 191 -13.32 33.05 -20.06
CA ALA A 191 -13.53 32.71 -21.48
C ALA A 191 -14.75 31.77 -21.63
N ASP A 192 -15.93 32.21 -21.13
CA ASP A 192 -17.23 31.59 -21.41
C ASP A 192 -17.88 32.22 -22.67
#